data_b5abff472988e1879af0d30263fa7aa1
#
_entry.id   b5abff472988e1879af0d30263fa7aa1
#
_cell.length_a   1.000
_cell.length_b   1.000
_cell.length_c   1.000
_cell.angle_alpha   90.00
_cell.angle_beta   90.00
_cell.angle_gamma   90.00
#
_symmetry.space_group_name_H-M   'P 1'
#
loop_
_entity.id
_entity.type
_entity.pdbx_description
1 polymer ?
#
loop_
_entity_poly.entity_id
_entity_poly.type
_entity_poly.pdbx_seq_one_letter_code
_entity_poly.pdbx_strand_id
1 'polypeptide(L)'
;MFLFQRLTLALAGLLLFSAHTVQAANPIFVLNSQDANVSVIDPVTWKETRRIPTGKEPHHLYLTPDEKSVIVANAGGDSLTFFDPRTAEVQRVVRGTLDPYQLRFSPDMKWFVTVANRLNHIDIYRWDGKDLTLAKRIPSGKTPSHIWIDTKSTTAYASMQDSDELVAVDLATQTLKWRVKTGSLPADVFGTPDDKYLLVGLTGGDRVEVYDVTGPQARLFKTIPTGQGAHAFRALGDGRHVFVGNRVANTINKIDYTNLESVQQFAAPGGPDCMEVSADGKLLYVSSRWIKKMSVIDTTTGLLVRQVKVGKSPHGIWTLDHAKRY
;
A
#
# COMPACT_ATOMS: atom_id res chain seq x y z
N MET A 1 11.25 -2.83 -89.07
CA MET A 1 9.98 -2.42 -88.52
C MET A 1 9.85 -3.23 -87.17
N PHE A 2 10.40 -2.71 -86.09
CA PHE A 2 10.40 -3.39 -84.78
C PHE A 2 9.55 -2.57 -83.83
N LEU A 3 8.49 -3.23 -83.27
CA LEU A 3 7.62 -2.69 -82.24
C LEU A 3 8.29 -2.91 -80.88
N PHE A 4 8.52 -1.84 -80.13
CA PHE A 4 8.90 -1.93 -78.69
C PHE A 4 7.63 -1.85 -77.83
N GLN A 5 7.27 -2.94 -77.14
CA GLN A 5 6.30 -2.93 -76.06
C GLN A 5 6.99 -2.48 -74.76
N ARG A 6 6.52 -1.39 -74.22
CA ARG A 6 6.92 -0.98 -72.83
C ARG A 6 6.02 -1.63 -71.82
N LEU A 7 6.63 -2.47 -71.01
CA LEU A 7 6.01 -3.06 -69.81
C LEU A 7 6.14 -2.09 -68.64
N THR A 8 5.02 -1.57 -68.16
CA THR A 8 4.96 -0.73 -66.97
C THR A 8 4.68 -1.63 -65.73
N LEU A 9 5.69 -1.86 -64.88
CA LEU A 9 5.49 -2.48 -63.57
C LEU A 9 4.92 -1.45 -62.61
N ALA A 10 3.69 -1.66 -62.13
CA ALA A 10 3.11 -0.94 -61.03
C ALA A 10 3.54 -1.63 -59.70
N LEU A 11 4.39 -0.97 -58.93
CA LEU A 11 4.77 -1.41 -57.56
C LEU A 11 3.68 -0.94 -56.61
N ALA A 12 2.80 -1.85 -56.17
CA ALA A 12 1.85 -1.60 -55.10
C ALA A 12 2.56 -1.76 -53.74
N GLY A 13 2.94 -0.63 -53.16
CA GLY A 13 3.49 -0.60 -51.81
C GLY A 13 2.40 -0.89 -50.77
N LEU A 14 2.41 -2.08 -50.16
CA LEU A 14 1.58 -2.41 -49.01
C LEU A 14 2.14 -1.69 -47.78
N LEU A 15 1.51 -0.58 -47.37
CA LEU A 15 1.75 0.06 -46.07
C LEU A 15 1.12 -0.80 -44.99
N LEU A 16 1.92 -1.63 -44.32
CA LEU A 16 1.55 -2.31 -43.11
C LEU A 16 1.47 -1.29 -41.96
N PHE A 17 0.28 -0.80 -41.68
CA PHE A 17 0.01 -0.09 -40.42
C PHE A 17 0.10 -1.08 -39.27
N SER A 18 1.24 -1.10 -38.56
CA SER A 18 1.34 -1.76 -37.26
C SER A 18 0.42 -1.02 -36.28
N ALA A 19 -0.78 -1.52 -36.09
CA ALA A 19 -1.63 -1.07 -34.99
C ALA A 19 -0.93 -1.44 -33.68
N HIS A 20 -0.20 -0.47 -33.12
CA HIS A 20 0.25 -0.58 -31.74
C HIS A 20 -1.01 -0.54 -30.87
N THR A 21 -1.43 -1.69 -30.36
CA THR A 21 -2.45 -1.74 -29.30
C THR A 21 -1.85 -1.01 -28.10
N VAL A 22 -2.28 0.22 -27.87
CA VAL A 22 -1.99 0.92 -26.60
C VAL A 22 -2.64 0.06 -25.53
N GLN A 23 -1.81 -0.63 -24.76
CA GLN A 23 -2.30 -1.37 -23.61
C GLN A 23 -2.99 -0.39 -22.67
N ALA A 24 -4.26 -0.63 -22.37
CA ALA A 24 -5.00 0.21 -21.44
C ALA A 24 -4.27 0.25 -20.10
N ALA A 25 -4.10 1.45 -19.55
CA ALA A 25 -3.48 1.62 -18.23
C ALA A 25 -4.31 0.89 -17.17
N ASN A 26 -3.63 0.24 -16.21
CA ASN A 26 -4.32 -0.48 -15.16
C ASN A 26 -5.07 0.49 -14.22
N PRO A 27 -6.23 0.09 -13.71
CA PRO A 27 -7.05 0.96 -12.86
C PRO A 27 -6.39 1.26 -11.51
N ILE A 28 -6.77 2.40 -10.93
CA ILE A 28 -6.46 2.72 -9.55
C ILE A 28 -7.67 2.31 -8.70
N PHE A 29 -7.44 1.51 -7.66
CA PHE A 29 -8.41 1.09 -6.66
C PHE A 29 -8.35 2.04 -5.47
N VAL A 30 -9.50 2.57 -5.05
CA VAL A 30 -9.64 3.38 -3.82
C VAL A 30 -10.73 2.77 -2.95
N LEU A 31 -10.36 2.29 -1.78
CA LEU A 31 -11.28 1.66 -0.84
C LEU A 31 -12.09 2.73 -0.09
N ASN A 32 -13.41 2.63 -0.12
CA ASN A 32 -14.31 3.54 0.59
C ASN A 32 -14.87 2.84 1.83
N SER A 33 -14.17 2.97 2.96
CA SER A 33 -14.43 2.17 4.17
C SER A 33 -15.85 2.31 4.70
N GLN A 34 -16.42 3.52 4.69
CA GLN A 34 -17.78 3.76 5.17
C GLN A 34 -18.90 3.42 4.17
N ASP A 35 -18.55 3.26 2.89
CA ASP A 35 -19.51 2.92 1.84
C ASP A 35 -19.47 1.43 1.46
N ALA A 36 -18.59 0.63 2.06
CA ALA A 36 -18.39 -0.79 1.79
C ALA A 36 -18.21 -1.10 0.29
N ASN A 37 -17.38 -0.31 -0.40
CA ASN A 37 -17.13 -0.46 -1.83
C ASN A 37 -15.73 0.04 -2.24
N VAL A 38 -15.38 -0.24 -3.48
CA VAL A 38 -14.15 0.24 -4.14
C VAL A 38 -14.54 1.17 -5.28
N SER A 39 -13.95 2.37 -5.31
CA SER A 39 -13.92 3.22 -6.49
C SER A 39 -12.82 2.75 -7.43
N VAL A 40 -13.15 2.51 -8.68
CA VAL A 40 -12.23 2.15 -9.76
C VAL A 40 -12.00 3.38 -10.61
N ILE A 41 -10.78 3.90 -10.61
CA ILE A 41 -10.40 5.14 -11.30
C ILE A 41 -9.58 4.82 -12.53
N ASP A 42 -9.93 5.40 -13.64
CA ASP A 42 -9.12 5.40 -14.87
C ASP A 42 -7.98 6.44 -14.73
N PRO A 43 -6.71 6.05 -14.75
CA PRO A 43 -5.58 6.95 -14.55
C PRO A 43 -5.30 7.87 -15.76
N VAL A 44 -5.92 7.63 -16.91
CA VAL A 44 -5.78 8.49 -18.10
C VAL A 44 -6.80 9.63 -18.06
N THR A 45 -8.06 9.30 -17.84
CA THR A 45 -9.17 10.28 -17.82
C THR A 45 -9.41 10.89 -16.45
N TRP A 46 -8.86 10.29 -15.38
CA TRP A 46 -9.06 10.67 -13.98
C TRP A 46 -10.53 10.66 -13.56
N LYS A 47 -11.29 9.70 -14.09
CA LYS A 47 -12.70 9.52 -13.75
C LYS A 47 -12.91 8.21 -13.00
N GLU A 48 -13.81 8.23 -12.03
CA GLU A 48 -14.37 7.00 -11.47
C GLU A 48 -15.22 6.33 -12.56
N THR A 49 -14.78 5.16 -13.01
CA THR A 49 -15.47 4.39 -14.06
C THR A 49 -16.52 3.46 -13.49
N ARG A 50 -16.24 2.90 -12.30
CA ARG A 50 -17.10 1.97 -11.60
C ARG A 50 -16.96 2.13 -10.10
N ARG A 51 -18.00 1.72 -9.39
CA ARG A 51 -17.98 1.52 -7.94
C ARG A 51 -18.48 0.12 -7.63
N ILE A 52 -17.65 -0.71 -7.01
CA ILE A 52 -17.87 -2.13 -6.85
C ILE A 52 -18.07 -2.43 -5.36
N PRO A 53 -19.19 -3.08 -4.96
CA PRO A 53 -19.42 -3.49 -3.58
C PRO A 53 -18.35 -4.47 -3.08
N THR A 54 -17.99 -4.36 -1.79
CA THR A 54 -17.12 -5.28 -1.07
C THR A 54 -17.79 -5.78 0.21
N GLY A 55 -17.06 -6.41 1.09
CA GLY A 55 -17.48 -6.58 2.48
C GLY A 55 -17.47 -5.26 3.24
N LYS A 56 -17.97 -5.29 4.46
CA LYS A 56 -18.02 -4.14 5.36
C LYS A 56 -16.63 -3.63 5.68
N GLU A 57 -16.45 -2.29 5.62
CA GLU A 57 -15.24 -1.60 6.03
C GLU A 57 -13.98 -2.10 5.30
N PRO A 58 -13.93 -2.00 3.94
CA PRO A 58 -12.71 -2.30 3.20
C PRO A 58 -11.62 -1.31 3.65
N HIS A 59 -10.47 -1.85 4.10
CA HIS A 59 -9.48 -1.04 4.79
C HIS A 59 -8.13 -1.01 4.07
N HIS A 60 -7.49 -2.16 3.90
CA HIS A 60 -6.24 -2.30 3.17
C HIS A 60 -6.34 -3.30 2.03
N LEU A 61 -5.36 -3.27 1.13
CA LEU A 61 -5.29 -4.18 0.01
C LEU A 61 -3.84 -4.55 -0.30
N TYR A 62 -3.66 -5.72 -0.90
CA TYR A 62 -2.35 -6.25 -1.24
C TYR A 62 -2.43 -7.20 -2.45
N LEU A 63 -1.42 -7.15 -3.32
CA LEU A 63 -1.31 -8.05 -4.47
C LEU A 63 -0.90 -9.45 -4.01
N THR A 64 -1.51 -10.50 -4.60
CA THR A 64 -1.06 -11.89 -4.40
C THR A 64 0.30 -12.11 -5.02
N PRO A 65 1.11 -13.05 -4.50
CA PRO A 65 2.45 -13.33 -5.00
C PRO A 65 2.52 -13.71 -6.48
N ASP A 66 1.46 -14.32 -7.02
CA ASP A 66 1.33 -14.70 -8.43
C ASP A 66 0.79 -13.57 -9.32
N GLU A 67 0.57 -12.38 -8.76
CA GLU A 67 0.03 -11.17 -9.40
C GLU A 67 -1.34 -11.34 -10.08
N LYS A 68 -2.08 -12.40 -9.76
CA LYS A 68 -3.40 -12.65 -10.35
C LYS A 68 -4.54 -12.01 -9.61
N SER A 69 -4.32 -11.61 -8.36
CA SER A 69 -5.37 -11.00 -7.55
C SER A 69 -4.83 -9.86 -6.70
N VAL A 70 -5.63 -8.83 -6.51
CA VAL A 70 -5.48 -7.89 -5.39
C VAL A 70 -6.52 -8.24 -4.32
N ILE A 71 -6.04 -8.48 -3.10
CA ILE A 71 -6.87 -8.83 -1.95
C ILE A 71 -7.27 -7.55 -1.23
N VAL A 72 -8.55 -7.36 -1.02
CA VAL A 72 -9.12 -6.29 -0.18
C VAL A 72 -9.54 -6.89 1.16
N ALA A 73 -9.00 -6.35 2.24
CA ALA A 73 -9.36 -6.71 3.60
C ALA A 73 -10.61 -5.95 4.04
N ASN A 74 -11.68 -6.67 4.34
CA ASN A 74 -12.95 -6.10 4.82
C ASN A 74 -13.03 -6.25 6.33
N ALA A 75 -12.44 -5.31 7.06
CA ALA A 75 -12.24 -5.39 8.50
C ALA A 75 -13.56 -5.59 9.28
N GLY A 76 -14.58 -4.81 8.97
CA GLY A 76 -15.91 -4.95 9.61
C GLY A 76 -16.78 -6.08 9.06
N GLY A 77 -16.29 -6.81 8.05
CA GLY A 77 -17.03 -7.88 7.38
C GLY A 77 -16.40 -9.27 7.51
N ASP A 78 -15.36 -9.43 8.30
CA ASP A 78 -14.65 -10.69 8.53
C ASP A 78 -14.39 -11.47 7.25
N SER A 79 -13.87 -10.79 6.22
CA SER A 79 -13.71 -11.36 4.90
C SER A 79 -12.62 -10.68 4.07
N LEU A 80 -12.17 -11.40 3.05
CA LEU A 80 -11.26 -10.92 2.03
C LEU A 80 -11.97 -10.99 0.68
N THR A 81 -11.94 -9.90 -0.10
CA THR A 81 -12.44 -9.87 -1.47
C THR A 81 -11.25 -9.87 -2.43
N PHE A 82 -11.23 -10.79 -3.37
CA PHE A 82 -10.19 -10.92 -4.39
C PHE A 82 -10.69 -10.29 -5.69
N PHE A 83 -9.91 -9.37 -6.24
CA PHE A 83 -10.18 -8.70 -7.51
C PHE A 83 -9.10 -9.04 -8.53
N ASP A 84 -9.48 -9.11 -9.79
CA ASP A 84 -8.52 -9.03 -10.88
C ASP A 84 -7.85 -7.66 -10.88
N PRO A 85 -6.51 -7.58 -10.81
CA PRO A 85 -5.80 -6.30 -10.68
C PRO A 85 -5.87 -5.43 -11.95
N ARG A 86 -6.24 -5.99 -13.10
CA ARG A 86 -6.31 -5.31 -14.40
C ARG A 86 -7.73 -4.88 -14.77
N THR A 87 -8.70 -5.76 -14.52
CA THR A 87 -10.09 -5.52 -14.91
C THR A 87 -10.95 -5.00 -13.76
N ALA A 88 -10.48 -5.12 -12.52
CA ALA A 88 -11.23 -4.87 -11.30
C ALA A 88 -12.48 -5.75 -11.13
N GLU A 89 -12.57 -6.90 -11.83
CA GLU A 89 -13.64 -7.86 -11.61
C GLU A 89 -13.44 -8.61 -10.29
N VAL A 90 -14.53 -8.84 -9.56
CA VAL A 90 -14.51 -9.66 -8.34
C VAL A 90 -14.31 -11.12 -8.75
N GLN A 91 -13.24 -11.72 -8.30
CA GLN A 91 -12.93 -13.14 -8.57
C GLN A 91 -13.55 -14.06 -7.54
N ARG A 92 -13.45 -13.72 -6.25
CA ARG A 92 -13.98 -14.49 -5.12
C ARG A 92 -14.02 -13.69 -3.83
N VAL A 93 -14.79 -14.21 -2.86
CA VAL A 93 -14.80 -13.70 -1.48
C VAL A 93 -14.49 -14.87 -0.53
N VAL A 94 -13.49 -14.68 0.34
CA VAL A 94 -13.15 -15.62 1.41
C VAL A 94 -13.68 -15.07 2.72
N ARG A 95 -14.48 -15.86 3.43
CA ARG A 95 -15.07 -15.49 4.73
C ARG A 95 -14.34 -16.18 5.87
N GLY A 96 -14.46 -15.63 7.08
CA GLY A 96 -13.87 -16.21 8.29
C GLY A 96 -12.45 -15.73 8.59
N THR A 97 -11.91 -14.79 7.82
CA THR A 97 -10.74 -14.01 8.23
C THR A 97 -11.23 -12.92 9.16
N LEU A 98 -11.01 -13.10 10.47
CA LEU A 98 -11.60 -12.23 11.49
C LEU A 98 -10.92 -10.87 11.54
N ASP A 99 -11.71 -9.80 11.43
CA ASP A 99 -11.28 -8.40 11.56
C ASP A 99 -9.96 -8.08 10.81
N PRO A 100 -9.83 -8.43 9.51
CA PRO A 100 -8.60 -8.22 8.77
C PRO A 100 -8.42 -6.72 8.50
N TYR A 101 -7.64 -6.04 9.34
CA TYR A 101 -7.45 -4.60 9.23
C TYR A 101 -6.37 -4.27 8.22
N GLN A 102 -5.15 -4.78 8.42
CA GLN A 102 -4.03 -4.68 7.48
C GLN A 102 -3.47 -6.08 7.18
N LEU A 103 -2.90 -6.24 6.01
CA LEU A 103 -2.43 -7.53 5.51
C LEU A 103 -1.14 -7.39 4.70
N ARG A 104 -0.28 -8.42 4.76
CA ARG A 104 0.97 -8.46 4.02
C ARG A 104 1.42 -9.90 3.74
N PHE A 105 1.97 -10.14 2.54
CA PHE A 105 2.72 -11.34 2.28
C PHE A 105 4.19 -11.19 2.68
N SER A 106 4.82 -12.28 3.13
CA SER A 106 6.27 -12.33 3.29
C SER A 106 6.96 -12.31 1.92
N PRO A 107 8.17 -11.72 1.79
CA PRO A 107 8.92 -11.70 0.53
C PRO A 107 9.16 -13.07 -0.10
N ASP A 108 9.31 -14.15 0.71
CA ASP A 108 9.43 -15.54 0.24
C ASP A 108 8.09 -16.19 -0.14
N MET A 109 6.98 -15.42 -0.05
CA MET A 109 5.62 -15.79 -0.44
C MET A 109 5.00 -16.94 0.35
N LYS A 110 5.60 -17.40 1.45
CA LYS A 110 5.10 -18.53 2.24
C LYS A 110 4.05 -18.11 3.26
N TRP A 111 4.16 -16.89 3.78
CA TRP A 111 3.34 -16.40 4.87
C TRP A 111 2.47 -15.24 4.41
N PHE A 112 1.24 -15.26 4.87
CA PHE A 112 0.33 -14.11 4.81
C PHE A 112 -0.02 -13.74 6.25
N VAL A 113 0.24 -12.50 6.62
CA VAL A 113 0.03 -12.02 7.99
C VAL A 113 -1.05 -10.94 7.96
N THR A 114 -2.01 -11.05 8.89
CA THR A 114 -3.01 -9.99 9.13
C THR A 114 -3.00 -9.57 10.59
N VAL A 115 -3.44 -8.34 10.84
CA VAL A 115 -3.74 -7.85 12.18
C VAL A 115 -5.23 -7.62 12.33
N ALA A 116 -5.78 -8.05 13.45
CA ALA A 116 -7.18 -7.87 13.82
C ALA A 116 -7.27 -6.72 14.83
N ASN A 117 -7.61 -5.55 14.33
CA ASN A 117 -7.50 -4.28 15.05
C ASN A 117 -8.42 -4.22 16.28
N ARG A 118 -9.66 -4.67 16.16
CA ARG A 118 -10.66 -4.72 17.24
C ARG A 118 -10.54 -5.95 18.13
N LEU A 119 -10.00 -7.06 17.59
CA LEU A 119 -9.92 -8.34 18.29
C LEU A 119 -8.55 -8.56 18.97
N ASN A 120 -7.59 -7.63 18.77
CA ASN A 120 -6.30 -7.63 19.45
C ASN A 120 -5.48 -8.91 19.23
N HIS A 121 -5.37 -9.34 17.97
CA HIS A 121 -4.50 -10.46 17.61
C HIS A 121 -3.81 -10.27 16.25
N ILE A 122 -2.75 -11.04 16.05
CA ILE A 122 -2.03 -11.19 14.79
C ILE A 122 -2.31 -12.59 14.28
N ASP A 123 -2.80 -12.71 13.06
CA ASP A 123 -3.02 -14.00 12.38
C ASP A 123 -1.94 -14.25 11.34
N ILE A 124 -1.36 -15.44 11.38
CA ILE A 124 -0.39 -15.92 10.41
C ILE A 124 -1.02 -17.06 9.64
N TYR A 125 -1.08 -16.91 8.32
CA TYR A 125 -1.60 -17.91 7.40
C TYR A 125 -0.48 -18.46 6.52
N ARG A 126 -0.62 -19.71 6.11
CA ARG A 126 0.12 -20.28 4.97
C ARG A 126 -0.64 -19.98 3.68
N TRP A 127 0.11 -19.64 2.66
CA TRP A 127 -0.39 -19.47 1.30
C TRP A 127 0.08 -20.65 0.45
N ASP A 128 -0.82 -21.35 -0.24
CA ASP A 128 -0.52 -22.49 -1.12
C ASP A 128 -0.55 -22.14 -2.61
N GLY A 129 -0.66 -20.86 -2.94
CA GLY A 129 -0.83 -20.34 -4.30
C GLY A 129 -2.30 -20.03 -4.64
N LYS A 130 -3.26 -20.43 -3.80
CA LYS A 130 -4.69 -20.22 -3.99
C LYS A 130 -5.41 -19.88 -2.70
N ASP A 131 -5.23 -20.69 -1.67
CA ASP A 131 -5.99 -20.60 -0.44
C ASP A 131 -5.11 -20.23 0.76
N LEU A 132 -5.76 -19.65 1.76
CA LEU A 132 -5.14 -19.23 3.01
C LEU A 132 -5.56 -20.20 4.11
N THR A 133 -4.60 -20.84 4.76
CA THR A 133 -4.83 -21.71 5.91
C THR A 133 -4.25 -21.06 7.14
N LEU A 134 -5.07 -20.80 8.16
CA LEU A 134 -4.60 -20.24 9.43
C LEU A 134 -3.61 -21.18 10.10
N ALA A 135 -2.37 -20.75 10.22
CA ALA A 135 -1.30 -21.50 10.88
C ALA A 135 -1.25 -21.16 12.38
N LYS A 136 -1.40 -19.88 12.73
CA LYS A 136 -1.33 -19.41 14.11
C LYS A 136 -2.10 -18.12 14.31
N ARG A 137 -2.76 -18.00 15.47
CA ARG A 137 -3.27 -16.76 16.05
C ARG A 137 -2.48 -16.40 17.28
N ILE A 138 -1.94 -15.19 17.31
CA ILE A 138 -1.09 -14.69 18.40
C ILE A 138 -1.82 -13.54 19.07
N PRO A 139 -2.18 -13.65 20.38
CA PRO A 139 -2.68 -12.50 21.12
C PRO A 139 -1.66 -11.36 21.09
N SER A 140 -2.11 -10.15 20.80
CA SER A 140 -1.26 -8.97 20.68
C SER A 140 -1.51 -7.94 21.77
N GLY A 141 -0.91 -6.76 21.68
CA GLY A 141 -1.34 -5.56 22.38
C GLY A 141 -2.65 -5.02 21.84
N LYS A 142 -3.11 -3.89 22.40
CA LYS A 142 -4.37 -3.27 21.99
C LYS A 142 -4.25 -2.60 20.62
N THR A 143 -5.25 -2.84 19.80
CA THR A 143 -5.43 -2.19 18.50
C THR A 143 -4.21 -2.38 17.58
N PRO A 144 -3.85 -3.64 17.21
CA PRO A 144 -2.81 -3.87 16.21
C PRO A 144 -3.20 -3.20 14.91
N SER A 145 -2.29 -2.40 14.33
CA SER A 145 -2.60 -1.50 13.22
C SER A 145 -1.94 -1.92 11.92
N HIS A 146 -0.63 -1.78 11.79
CA HIS A 146 0.08 -2.07 10.55
C HIS A 146 1.22 -3.06 10.75
N ILE A 147 1.60 -3.70 9.63
CA ILE A 147 2.60 -4.77 9.60
C ILE A 147 3.73 -4.41 8.63
N TRP A 148 4.95 -4.70 9.03
CA TRP A 148 6.10 -4.84 8.15
C TRP A 148 6.68 -6.24 8.28
N ILE A 149 7.20 -6.80 7.20
CA ILE A 149 7.95 -8.08 7.23
C ILE A 149 9.34 -7.80 6.66
N ASP A 150 10.37 -8.29 7.33
CA ASP A 150 11.76 -8.11 6.91
C ASP A 150 12.03 -8.75 5.53
N THR A 151 13.08 -8.31 4.87
CA THR A 151 13.43 -8.78 3.51
C THR A 151 13.77 -10.27 3.47
N LYS A 152 14.14 -10.84 4.61
CA LYS A 152 14.50 -12.25 4.79
C LYS A 152 13.29 -13.14 5.10
N SER A 153 12.10 -12.57 5.25
CA SER A 153 10.88 -13.32 5.63
C SER A 153 10.99 -14.04 6.98
N THR A 154 11.77 -13.50 7.90
CA THR A 154 12.01 -14.10 9.22
C THR A 154 11.18 -13.47 10.33
N THR A 155 10.92 -12.18 10.24
CA THR A 155 10.27 -11.42 11.30
C THR A 155 9.16 -10.53 10.75
N ALA A 156 7.97 -10.64 11.33
CA ALA A 156 6.90 -9.68 11.15
C ALA A 156 6.90 -8.69 12.33
N TYR A 157 6.89 -7.41 12.01
CA TYR A 157 6.77 -6.32 12.98
C TYR A 157 5.36 -5.74 12.91
N ALA A 158 4.78 -5.39 14.04
CA ALA A 158 3.45 -4.79 14.07
C ALA A 158 3.36 -3.70 15.14
N SER A 159 2.68 -2.60 14.80
CA SER A 159 2.36 -1.54 15.75
C SER A 159 1.08 -1.86 16.51
N MET A 160 1.06 -1.53 17.81
CA MET A 160 -0.09 -1.68 18.72
C MET A 160 -0.55 -0.29 19.14
N GLN A 161 -1.55 0.24 18.44
CA GLN A 161 -1.89 1.66 18.50
C GLN A 161 -2.32 2.13 19.89
N ASP A 162 -3.25 1.42 20.53
CA ASP A 162 -3.81 1.84 21.84
C ASP A 162 -3.00 1.32 23.03
N SER A 163 -1.92 0.59 22.81
CA SER A 163 -0.99 0.20 23.89
C SER A 163 0.39 0.83 23.74
N ASP A 164 0.59 1.70 22.73
CA ASP A 164 1.85 2.39 22.45
C ASP A 164 3.02 1.42 22.39
N GLU A 165 2.93 0.42 21.50
CA GLU A 165 3.93 -0.63 21.41
C GLU A 165 4.27 -0.98 19.97
N LEU A 166 5.51 -1.42 19.76
CA LEU A 166 5.98 -2.13 18.59
C LEU A 166 6.33 -3.56 19.02
N VAL A 167 5.86 -4.55 18.26
CA VAL A 167 6.13 -5.96 18.51
C VAL A 167 6.82 -6.62 17.34
N ALA A 168 7.60 -7.66 17.60
CA ALA A 168 8.16 -8.54 16.59
C ALA A 168 7.70 -9.98 16.81
N VAL A 169 7.36 -10.64 15.71
CA VAL A 169 6.93 -12.03 15.68
C VAL A 169 7.89 -12.80 14.78
N ASP A 170 8.40 -13.91 15.27
CA ASP A 170 9.18 -14.86 14.48
C ASP A 170 8.23 -15.69 13.59
N LEU A 171 8.42 -15.63 12.29
CA LEU A 171 7.53 -16.31 11.33
C LEU A 171 7.76 -17.82 11.27
N ALA A 172 8.97 -18.31 11.56
CA ALA A 172 9.27 -19.72 11.54
C ALA A 172 8.66 -20.44 12.75
N THR A 173 8.84 -19.88 13.94
CA THR A 173 8.31 -20.44 15.21
C THR A 173 6.90 -19.96 15.52
N GLN A 174 6.45 -18.88 14.85
CA GLN A 174 5.14 -18.24 15.08
C GLN A 174 4.94 -17.80 16.54
N THR A 175 5.99 -17.21 17.10
CA THR A 175 6.01 -16.73 18.49
C THR A 175 6.44 -15.28 18.57
N LEU A 176 6.01 -14.60 19.63
CA LEU A 176 6.46 -13.24 19.93
C LEU A 176 7.96 -13.26 20.29
N LYS A 177 8.77 -12.47 19.58
CA LYS A 177 10.21 -12.29 19.85
C LYS A 177 10.44 -11.26 20.96
N TRP A 178 9.83 -10.10 20.80
CA TRP A 178 9.97 -8.99 21.73
C TRP A 178 8.81 -7.99 21.57
N ARG A 179 8.72 -7.11 22.56
CA ARG A 179 7.80 -5.99 22.63
C ARG A 179 8.54 -4.79 23.23
N VAL A 180 8.42 -3.62 22.62
CA VAL A 180 8.99 -2.37 23.12
C VAL A 180 7.95 -1.26 23.12
N LYS A 181 8.11 -0.28 24.00
CA LYS A 181 7.26 0.91 24.03
C LYS A 181 7.68 1.89 22.94
N THR A 182 6.69 2.58 22.41
CA THR A 182 6.81 3.67 21.43
C THR A 182 6.26 4.97 22.00
N GLY A 183 6.32 6.04 21.22
CA GLY A 183 5.47 7.20 21.43
C GLY A 183 3.99 6.89 21.15
N SER A 184 3.13 7.92 21.30
CA SER A 184 1.68 7.76 21.33
C SER A 184 1.09 7.37 19.99
N LEU A 185 0.18 6.40 20.01
CA LEU A 185 -0.63 5.91 18.90
C LEU A 185 0.20 5.54 17.65
N PRO A 186 1.16 4.60 17.75
CA PRO A 186 1.92 4.14 16.58
C PRO A 186 0.98 3.55 15.52
N ALA A 187 1.11 4.00 14.27
CA ALA A 187 0.28 3.53 13.17
C ALA A 187 1.07 2.64 12.21
N ASP A 188 1.64 3.20 11.15
CA ASP A 188 2.34 2.39 10.16
C ASP A 188 3.80 2.14 10.55
N VAL A 189 4.33 1.05 10.02
CA VAL A 189 5.71 0.60 10.20
C VAL A 189 6.33 0.41 8.81
N PHE A 190 7.47 1.05 8.58
CA PHE A 190 8.27 0.90 7.36
C PHE A 190 9.68 0.45 7.73
N GLY A 191 10.12 -0.69 7.18
CA GLY A 191 11.50 -1.16 7.34
C GLY A 191 12.40 -0.66 6.23
N THR A 192 13.62 -0.28 6.58
CA THR A 192 14.64 0.03 5.56
C THR A 192 15.04 -1.23 4.79
N PRO A 193 15.42 -1.13 3.49
CA PRO A 193 15.74 -2.30 2.66
C PRO A 193 16.92 -3.15 3.15
N ASP A 194 17.76 -2.60 4.03
CA ASP A 194 18.89 -3.29 4.67
C ASP A 194 18.48 -4.00 5.99
N ASP A 195 17.21 -3.96 6.35
CA ASP A 195 16.65 -4.51 7.59
C ASP A 195 17.28 -3.97 8.89
N LYS A 196 17.89 -2.78 8.86
CA LYS A 196 18.52 -2.19 10.06
C LYS A 196 17.56 -1.37 10.89
N TYR A 197 16.67 -0.63 10.22
CA TYR A 197 15.81 0.33 10.88
C TYR A 197 14.34 0.09 10.56
N LEU A 198 13.50 0.35 11.56
CA LEU A 198 12.06 0.51 11.39
C LEU A 198 11.68 1.95 11.67
N LEU A 199 10.99 2.57 10.72
CA LEU A 199 10.33 3.86 10.87
C LEU A 199 8.90 3.63 11.33
N VAL A 200 8.51 4.25 12.43
CA VAL A 200 7.17 4.11 13.03
C VAL A 200 6.49 5.47 13.06
N GLY A 201 5.39 5.61 12.34
CA GLY A 201 4.58 6.83 12.33
C GLY A 201 3.73 6.95 13.58
N LEU A 202 3.78 8.08 14.27
CA LEU A 202 2.99 8.32 15.46
C LEU A 202 1.77 9.18 15.15
N THR A 203 0.59 8.57 15.10
CA THR A 203 -0.65 9.30 14.85
C THR A 203 -1.00 10.26 16.01
N GLY A 204 -0.59 9.95 17.23
CA GLY A 204 -0.73 10.79 18.40
C GLY A 204 0.35 11.87 18.57
N GLY A 205 1.25 12.02 17.58
CA GLY A 205 2.38 12.93 17.65
C GLY A 205 2.67 13.64 16.33
N ASP A 206 3.82 14.29 16.29
CA ASP A 206 4.32 15.08 15.16
C ASP A 206 5.69 14.59 14.68
N ARG A 207 5.92 13.29 14.79
CA ARG A 207 7.20 12.68 14.45
C ARG A 207 7.06 11.25 13.99
N VAL A 208 8.09 10.79 13.31
CA VAL A 208 8.41 9.39 13.06
C VAL A 208 9.50 8.98 14.05
N GLU A 209 9.33 7.85 14.71
CA GLU A 209 10.37 7.23 15.52
C GLU A 209 11.10 6.18 14.69
N VAL A 210 12.43 6.18 14.78
CA VAL A 210 13.32 5.24 14.09
C VAL A 210 13.90 4.28 15.11
N TYR A 211 13.68 2.99 14.91
CA TYR A 211 14.17 1.93 15.77
C TYR A 211 15.27 1.12 15.10
N ASP A 212 16.41 0.96 15.78
CA ASP A 212 17.44 -0.02 15.41
C ASP A 212 16.96 -1.42 15.81
N VAL A 213 16.87 -2.33 14.82
CA VAL A 213 16.42 -3.72 15.01
C VAL A 213 17.52 -4.75 14.76
N THR A 214 18.78 -4.33 14.70
CA THR A 214 19.93 -5.23 14.51
C THR A 214 20.27 -6.04 15.76
N GLY A 215 19.81 -5.60 16.92
CA GLY A 215 20.01 -6.27 18.21
C GLY A 215 18.92 -7.29 18.56
N PRO A 216 18.96 -7.86 19.78
CA PRO A 216 17.99 -8.86 20.22
C PRO A 216 16.58 -8.29 20.43
N GLN A 217 16.45 -6.98 20.57
CA GLN A 217 15.18 -6.24 20.58
C GLN A 217 15.39 -4.86 19.97
N ALA A 218 14.29 -4.22 19.53
CA ALA A 218 14.32 -2.88 18.98
C ALA A 218 14.74 -1.84 20.04
N ARG A 219 15.51 -0.83 19.60
CA ARG A 219 15.90 0.33 20.41
C ARG A 219 15.65 1.61 19.66
N LEU A 220 15.06 2.59 20.31
CA LEU A 220 14.88 3.92 19.72
C LEU A 220 16.26 4.50 19.38
N PHE A 221 16.47 4.77 18.10
CA PHE A 221 17.71 5.29 17.54
C PHE A 221 17.66 6.80 17.29
N LYS A 222 16.56 7.26 16.64
CA LYS A 222 16.39 8.65 16.22
C LYS A 222 14.91 9.00 16.15
N THR A 223 14.58 10.28 16.20
CA THR A 223 13.27 10.81 15.84
C THR A 223 13.40 11.76 14.66
N ILE A 224 12.43 11.72 13.75
CA ILE A 224 12.36 12.59 12.57
C ILE A 224 11.11 13.47 12.75
N PRO A 225 11.25 14.79 12.90
CA PRO A 225 10.10 15.68 12.95
C PRO A 225 9.28 15.63 11.66
N THR A 226 7.95 15.62 11.81
CA THR A 226 6.99 15.60 10.70
C THR A 226 5.85 16.59 10.99
N GLY A 227 4.74 16.48 10.30
CA GLY A 227 3.49 17.12 10.72
C GLY A 227 2.73 16.26 11.72
N GLN A 228 1.76 16.87 12.38
CA GLN A 228 0.87 16.19 13.34
C GLN A 228 0.13 15.02 12.70
N GLY A 229 0.13 13.85 13.34
CA GLY A 229 -0.60 12.68 12.92
C GLY A 229 0.10 11.85 11.84
N ALA A 230 1.41 11.60 11.99
CA ALA A 230 2.17 10.72 11.08
C ALA A 230 1.53 9.33 11.05
N HIS A 231 1.10 8.88 9.85
CA HIS A 231 0.24 7.70 9.73
C HIS A 231 0.80 6.63 8.78
N ALA A 232 0.67 6.81 7.48
CA ALA A 232 0.99 5.78 6.49
C ALA A 232 2.27 6.10 5.73
N PHE A 233 3.06 5.08 5.44
CA PHE A 233 4.27 5.18 4.63
C PHE A 233 4.06 4.65 3.21
N ARG A 234 4.77 5.23 2.24
CA ARG A 234 4.91 4.70 0.88
C ARG A 234 6.26 5.07 0.29
N ALA A 235 7.07 4.06 -0.01
CA ALA A 235 8.36 4.29 -0.68
C ALA A 235 8.16 4.92 -2.06
N LEU A 236 9.05 5.83 -2.45
CA LEU A 236 9.05 6.44 -3.79
C LEU A 236 9.42 5.43 -4.88
N GLY A 237 10.18 4.38 -4.52
CA GLY A 237 10.65 3.35 -5.44
C GLY A 237 12.03 3.65 -6.05
N ASP A 238 12.70 4.67 -5.56
CA ASP A 238 14.05 5.08 -5.97
C ASP A 238 15.17 4.47 -5.09
N GLY A 239 14.81 3.60 -4.13
CA GLY A 239 15.74 2.98 -3.20
C GLY A 239 16.30 3.93 -2.14
N ARG A 240 15.66 5.09 -1.94
CA ARG A 240 16.18 6.14 -1.04
C ARG A 240 15.09 6.88 -0.25
N HIS A 241 13.95 7.14 -0.86
CA HIS A 241 12.95 8.00 -0.25
C HIS A 241 11.66 7.26 0.10
N VAL A 242 11.05 7.68 1.19
CA VAL A 242 9.73 7.24 1.63
C VAL A 242 8.87 8.47 1.98
N PHE A 243 7.62 8.44 1.59
CA PHE A 243 6.62 9.42 2.01
C PHE A 243 5.96 8.96 3.32
N VAL A 244 5.62 9.93 4.19
CA VAL A 244 4.75 9.71 5.34
C VAL A 244 3.64 10.77 5.35
N GLY A 245 2.39 10.31 5.40
CA GLY A 245 1.22 11.17 5.50
C GLY A 245 0.98 11.66 6.92
N ASN A 246 0.83 12.96 7.10
CA ASN A 246 0.50 13.58 8.39
C ASN A 246 -0.98 13.94 8.39
N ARG A 247 -1.80 13.02 8.87
CA ARG A 247 -3.27 13.08 8.72
C ARG A 247 -3.88 14.34 9.31
N VAL A 248 -3.44 14.76 10.49
CA VAL A 248 -3.98 15.93 11.20
C VAL A 248 -3.45 17.23 10.63
N ALA A 249 -2.15 17.27 10.30
CA ALA A 249 -1.52 18.48 9.73
C ALA A 249 -1.90 18.72 8.26
N ASN A 250 -2.52 17.76 7.57
CA ASN A 250 -2.81 17.85 6.13
C ASN A 250 -1.55 18.07 5.28
N THR A 251 -0.46 17.39 5.65
CA THR A 251 0.83 17.44 4.95
C THR A 251 1.37 16.05 4.68
N ILE A 252 2.38 15.97 3.84
CA ILE A 252 3.19 14.78 3.61
C ILE A 252 4.66 15.18 3.76
N ASN A 253 5.44 14.39 4.51
CA ASN A 253 6.89 14.51 4.51
C ASN A 253 7.50 13.48 3.57
N LYS A 254 8.52 13.89 2.83
CA LYS A 254 9.44 13.02 2.09
C LYS A 254 10.67 12.83 2.97
N ILE A 255 10.94 11.59 3.33
CA ILE A 255 12.06 11.20 4.19
C ILE A 255 13.09 10.49 3.34
N ASP A 256 14.36 10.90 3.44
CA ASP A 256 15.51 10.13 2.96
C ASP A 256 15.89 9.12 4.05
N TYR A 257 15.58 7.84 3.83
CA TYR A 257 15.85 6.80 4.81
C TYR A 257 17.31 6.34 4.85
N THR A 258 18.17 6.84 3.96
CA THR A 258 19.61 6.53 4.00
C THR A 258 20.34 7.37 5.05
N ASN A 259 19.87 8.58 5.32
CA ASN A 259 20.39 9.48 6.37
C ASN A 259 19.36 9.75 7.49
N LEU A 260 18.15 9.22 7.35
CA LEU A 260 17.05 9.35 8.31
C LEU A 260 16.65 10.82 8.57
N GLU A 261 16.42 11.56 7.49
CA GLU A 261 16.06 12.98 7.54
C GLU A 261 14.85 13.29 6.66
N SER A 262 14.00 14.19 7.13
CA SER A 262 12.93 14.77 6.32
C SER A 262 13.54 15.81 5.36
N VAL A 263 13.43 15.56 4.06
CA VAL A 263 14.05 16.39 3.02
C VAL A 263 13.05 17.33 2.34
N GLN A 264 11.75 17.07 2.48
CA GLN A 264 10.70 17.90 1.92
C GLN A 264 9.40 17.70 2.70
N GLN A 265 8.61 18.77 2.85
CA GLN A 265 7.22 18.69 3.32
C GLN A 265 6.34 19.49 2.37
N PHE A 266 5.16 18.95 2.06
CA PHE A 266 4.20 19.61 1.18
C PHE A 266 2.76 19.39 1.61
N ALA A 267 1.85 20.21 1.09
CA ALA A 267 0.44 20.17 1.45
C ALA A 267 -0.27 18.96 0.82
N ALA A 268 -1.08 18.28 1.63
CA ALA A 268 -1.95 17.18 1.19
C ALA A 268 -3.31 17.31 1.89
N PRO A 269 -4.23 18.13 1.37
CA PRO A 269 -5.44 18.51 2.09
C PRO A 269 -6.43 17.32 2.22
N GLY A 270 -7.16 17.32 3.34
CA GLY A 270 -8.28 16.43 3.57
C GLY A 270 -7.93 15.15 4.33
N GLY A 271 -6.94 15.19 5.20
CA GLY A 271 -6.49 14.05 6.01
C GLY A 271 -5.85 12.96 5.14
N PRO A 272 -4.59 13.16 4.69
CA PRO A 272 -3.87 12.17 3.89
C PRO A 272 -3.76 10.86 4.67
N ASP A 273 -4.21 9.78 4.06
CA ASP A 273 -4.23 8.45 4.67
C ASP A 273 -3.29 7.51 3.91
N CYS A 274 -3.79 6.48 3.24
CA CYS A 274 -2.94 5.61 2.44
C CYS A 274 -2.49 6.29 1.15
N MET A 275 -1.34 5.84 0.65
CA MET A 275 -0.69 6.39 -0.52
C MET A 275 -0.24 5.29 -1.48
N GLU A 276 -0.19 5.61 -2.78
CA GLU A 276 0.43 4.82 -3.82
C GLU A 276 1.21 5.71 -4.77
N VAL A 277 2.31 5.19 -5.35
CA VAL A 277 3.18 5.93 -6.27
C VAL A 277 3.08 5.32 -7.65
N SER A 278 2.90 6.15 -8.70
CA SER A 278 2.90 5.70 -10.09
C SER A 278 4.20 4.98 -10.47
N ALA A 279 4.14 4.07 -11.45
CA ALA A 279 5.28 3.23 -11.85
C ALA A 279 6.54 4.03 -12.21
N ASP A 280 6.38 5.23 -12.77
CA ASP A 280 7.47 6.14 -13.11
C ASP A 280 7.96 7.02 -11.95
N GLY A 281 7.37 6.86 -10.76
CA GLY A 281 7.72 7.62 -9.57
C GLY A 281 7.26 9.09 -9.54
N LYS A 282 6.53 9.57 -10.55
CA LYS A 282 6.23 11.00 -10.71
C LYS A 282 4.98 11.47 -9.99
N LEU A 283 4.02 10.57 -9.77
CA LEU A 283 2.75 10.91 -9.14
C LEU A 283 2.55 10.12 -7.85
N LEU A 284 2.12 10.82 -6.81
CA LEU A 284 1.68 10.25 -5.56
C LEU A 284 0.16 10.33 -5.51
N TYR A 285 -0.50 9.18 -5.44
CA TYR A 285 -1.93 9.05 -5.22
C TYR A 285 -2.19 8.95 -3.72
N VAL A 286 -3.07 9.79 -3.20
CA VAL A 286 -3.32 9.91 -1.77
C VAL A 286 -4.82 9.81 -1.50
N SER A 287 -5.24 8.92 -0.63
CA SER A 287 -6.61 8.93 -0.12
C SER A 287 -6.78 10.08 0.87
N SER A 288 -7.56 11.08 0.46
CA SER A 288 -7.90 12.26 1.28
C SER A 288 -9.19 11.96 2.05
N ARG A 289 -9.02 11.32 3.21
CA ARG A 289 -10.05 10.61 3.96
C ARG A 289 -11.26 11.48 4.32
N TRP A 290 -11.03 12.71 4.75
CA TRP A 290 -12.09 13.57 5.30
C TRP A 290 -12.91 14.28 4.24
N ILE A 291 -12.38 14.40 3.02
CA ILE A 291 -13.04 15.15 1.93
C ILE A 291 -13.55 14.26 0.79
N LYS A 292 -13.51 12.92 0.95
CA LYS A 292 -14.02 11.93 -0.03
C LYS A 292 -13.37 12.10 -1.40
N LYS A 293 -12.04 12.22 -1.43
CA LYS A 293 -11.28 12.39 -2.66
C LYS A 293 -10.03 11.52 -2.68
N MET A 294 -9.60 11.18 -3.87
CA MET A 294 -8.23 10.83 -4.17
C MET A 294 -7.51 12.09 -4.62
N SER A 295 -6.44 12.47 -3.96
CA SER A 295 -5.55 13.55 -4.38
C SER A 295 -4.39 12.98 -5.19
N VAL A 296 -3.96 13.69 -6.23
CA VAL A 296 -2.80 13.36 -7.07
C VAL A 296 -1.79 14.49 -6.88
N ILE A 297 -0.59 14.15 -6.45
CA ILE A 297 0.48 15.10 -6.12
C ILE A 297 1.71 14.76 -6.96
N ASP A 298 2.36 15.77 -7.52
CA ASP A 298 3.66 15.61 -8.17
C ASP A 298 4.75 15.36 -7.12
N THR A 299 5.49 14.26 -7.26
CA THR A 299 6.47 13.82 -6.26
C THR A 299 7.74 14.67 -6.21
N THR A 300 8.01 15.45 -7.25
CA THR A 300 9.18 16.35 -7.35
C THR A 300 8.90 17.69 -6.72
N THR A 301 7.77 18.29 -7.11
CA THR A 301 7.40 19.65 -6.68
C THR A 301 6.58 19.66 -5.39
N GLY A 302 5.89 18.57 -5.07
CA GLY A 302 4.93 18.49 -3.98
C GLY A 302 3.60 19.21 -4.28
N LEU A 303 3.37 19.63 -5.52
CA LEU A 303 2.15 20.34 -5.88
C LEU A 303 0.97 19.39 -6.10
N LEU A 304 -0.18 19.78 -5.58
CA LEU A 304 -1.45 19.10 -5.87
C LEU A 304 -1.83 19.32 -7.35
N VAL A 305 -1.77 18.26 -8.13
CA VAL A 305 -2.07 18.29 -9.57
C VAL A 305 -3.56 18.13 -9.82
N ARG A 306 -4.23 17.25 -9.05
CA ARG A 306 -5.63 16.87 -9.29
C ARG A 306 -6.29 16.30 -8.04
N GLN A 307 -7.62 16.39 -8.03
CA GLN A 307 -8.45 15.65 -7.08
C GLN A 307 -9.60 14.95 -7.81
N VAL A 308 -9.80 13.67 -7.48
CA VAL A 308 -10.89 12.83 -8.02
C VAL A 308 -11.86 12.52 -6.89
N LYS A 309 -13.16 12.73 -7.12
CA LYS A 309 -14.21 12.38 -6.14
C LYS A 309 -14.34 10.86 -6.06
N VAL A 310 -14.39 10.33 -4.83
CA VAL A 310 -14.60 8.91 -4.51
C VAL A 310 -15.68 8.75 -3.44
N GLY A 311 -15.82 7.58 -2.85
CA GLY A 311 -16.79 7.34 -1.76
C GLY A 311 -16.35 7.90 -0.41
N LYS A 312 -17.09 7.54 0.64
CA LYS A 312 -16.90 8.02 2.01
C LYS A 312 -15.72 7.30 2.69
N SER A 313 -14.93 8.09 3.43
CA SER A 313 -13.78 7.62 4.19
C SER A 313 -12.83 6.79 3.30
N PRO A 314 -12.29 7.36 2.18
CA PRO A 314 -11.32 6.64 1.36
C PRO A 314 -10.10 6.30 2.20
N HIS A 315 -9.62 5.05 2.07
CA HIS A 315 -8.51 4.51 2.84
C HIS A 315 -7.47 3.84 1.93
N GLY A 316 -7.43 2.52 1.85
CA GLY A 316 -6.49 1.82 0.98
C GLY A 316 -6.56 2.29 -0.47
N ILE A 317 -5.40 2.51 -1.07
CA ILE A 317 -5.25 2.91 -2.47
C ILE A 317 -4.17 2.06 -3.13
N TRP A 318 -4.40 1.64 -4.38
CA TRP A 318 -3.47 0.76 -5.07
C TRP A 318 -3.71 0.77 -6.59
N THR A 319 -2.67 0.51 -7.35
CA THR A 319 -2.71 0.20 -8.78
C THR A 319 -1.65 -0.84 -9.11
N LEU A 320 -1.85 -1.63 -10.18
CA LEU A 320 -0.81 -2.54 -10.68
C LEU A 320 0.39 -1.75 -11.25
N ASP A 321 0.13 -0.56 -11.79
CA ASP A 321 1.15 0.34 -12.34
C ASP A 321 1.77 1.21 -11.22
N HIS A 322 2.37 0.54 -10.24
CA HIS A 322 2.99 1.22 -9.09
C HIS A 322 4.52 1.12 -9.11
N ALA A 323 5.18 2.10 -8.50
CA ALA A 323 6.62 2.05 -8.24
C ALA A 323 6.98 0.91 -7.25
N LYS A 324 8.24 0.49 -7.24
CA LYS A 324 8.75 -0.48 -6.27
C LYS A 324 8.44 -0.04 -4.84
N ARG A 325 8.33 -1.00 -3.93
CA ARG A 325 7.97 -0.73 -2.53
C ARG A 325 9.19 -0.57 -1.60
N TYR A 326 10.38 -0.57 -2.21
CA TYR A 326 11.67 -0.34 -1.53
C TYR A 326 12.53 0.58 -2.38
#